data_c0f5aab48cb2f4ae5a0fd74f2f356099
#
_entry.id   c0f5aab48cb2f4ae5a0fd74f2f356099
#
_cell.length_a   1.000
_cell.length_b   1.000
_cell.length_c   1.000
_cell.angle_alpha   90.00
_cell.angle_beta   90.00
_cell.angle_gamma   90.00
#
_symmetry.space_group_name_H-M   'P 1'
#
loop_
_entity.id
_entity.type
_entity.pdbx_description
1 polymer ?
#
loop_
_entity_poly.entity_id
_entity_poly.type
_entity_poly.pdbx_seq_one_letter_code
_entity_poly.pdbx_strand_id
1 'polypeptide(L)'
;CCPCPIIGITGSDGKSTTSTVTAKLLEQSGKRVWLGGNIGTPLTPKLDEMKAADYAVVELSSFQLMDMHKSPHIAIVTNVAPNHLDKHTNMAEYIEAKRAVFRYQQQGDLLAANFDNEITRGFLAEAPAAQRPFSRQNACPNGVVLEDGWITLRENGQSQPILQAARIKIPGSHNVENYMAAIDAVYELTGREAIQQVAETFGGVQHRLELV
;
A
#
# COMPACT_ATOMS: atom_id res chain seq x y z
N CYS A 1 -1.30 5.43 22.13
CA CYS A 1 -1.21 5.87 20.74
C CYS A 1 0.13 5.43 20.16
N CYS A 2 0.18 5.04 18.88
CA CYS A 2 1.43 4.70 18.22
C CYS A 2 2.32 5.96 18.16
N PRO A 3 3.60 5.90 18.57
CA PRO A 3 4.47 7.08 18.58
C PRO A 3 5.05 7.41 17.19
N CYS A 4 4.99 6.49 16.22
CA CYS A 4 5.57 6.65 14.90
C CYS A 4 4.48 6.77 13.80
N PRO A 5 4.85 7.26 12.60
CA PRO A 5 3.95 7.26 11.45
C PRO A 5 3.41 5.88 11.13
N ILE A 6 2.12 5.81 10.84
CA ILE A 6 1.43 4.58 10.45
C ILE A 6 1.19 4.60 8.96
N ILE A 7 1.55 3.50 8.29
CA ILE A 7 1.21 3.19 6.90
C ILE A 7 0.17 2.07 6.95
N GLY A 8 -1.07 2.38 6.60
CA GLY A 8 -2.18 1.44 6.64
C GLY A 8 -2.50 0.89 5.26
N ILE A 9 -2.55 -0.42 5.12
CA ILE A 9 -2.83 -1.09 3.85
C ILE A 9 -4.14 -1.86 3.92
N THR A 10 -5.04 -1.58 2.99
CA THR A 10 -6.29 -2.33 2.82
C THR A 10 -6.57 -2.66 1.35
N GLY A 11 -7.59 -3.43 1.11
CA GLY A 11 -8.04 -3.87 -0.21
C GLY A 11 -8.76 -5.21 -0.13
N SER A 12 -9.32 -5.68 -1.24
CA SER A 12 -9.84 -7.04 -1.33
C SER A 12 -8.69 -8.03 -1.43
N ASP A 13 -7.78 -7.81 -2.37
CA ASP A 13 -6.62 -8.66 -2.63
C ASP A 13 -5.31 -7.86 -2.54
N GLY A 14 -4.17 -8.57 -2.44
CA GLY A 14 -2.83 -7.97 -2.48
C GLY A 14 -2.34 -7.34 -1.16
N LYS A 15 -3.18 -7.21 -0.14
CA LYS A 15 -2.83 -6.55 1.14
C LYS A 15 -1.51 -7.05 1.75
N SER A 16 -1.39 -8.36 1.96
CA SER A 16 -0.23 -8.95 2.66
C SER A 16 1.07 -8.77 1.86
N THR A 17 1.01 -8.95 0.54
CA THR A 17 2.15 -8.71 -0.34
C THR A 17 2.56 -7.25 -0.32
N THR A 18 1.59 -6.33 -0.50
CA THR A 18 1.85 -4.88 -0.48
C THR A 18 2.42 -4.44 0.88
N SER A 19 1.86 -4.91 2.00
CA SER A 19 2.36 -4.58 3.34
C SER A 19 3.80 -5.07 3.54
N THR A 20 4.09 -6.30 3.11
CA THR A 20 5.43 -6.87 3.24
C THR A 20 6.43 -6.15 2.33
N VAL A 21 6.06 -5.87 1.08
CA VAL A 21 6.91 -5.08 0.16
C VAL A 21 7.17 -3.69 0.73
N THR A 22 6.14 -2.98 1.19
CA THR A 22 6.28 -1.65 1.81
C THR A 22 7.25 -1.68 2.99
N ALA A 23 7.10 -2.66 3.89
CA ALA A 23 8.01 -2.82 5.02
C ALA A 23 9.47 -3.05 4.56
N LYS A 24 9.67 -3.95 3.59
CA LYS A 24 11.01 -4.26 3.06
C LYS A 24 11.66 -3.07 2.35
N LEU A 25 10.90 -2.26 1.61
CA LEU A 25 11.40 -1.04 0.98
C LEU A 25 11.94 -0.05 2.02
N LEU A 26 11.21 0.15 3.10
CA LEU A 26 11.62 1.02 4.21
C LEU A 26 12.82 0.44 4.96
N GLU A 27 12.82 -0.86 5.28
CA GLU A 27 13.94 -1.55 5.93
C GLU A 27 15.21 -1.44 5.10
N GLN A 28 15.12 -1.69 3.78
CA GLN A 28 16.24 -1.60 2.86
C GLN A 28 16.78 -0.17 2.75
N SER A 29 15.95 0.83 3.05
CA SER A 29 16.33 2.25 3.12
C SER A 29 16.83 2.66 4.51
N GLY A 30 17.15 1.71 5.40
CA GLY A 30 17.71 1.94 6.73
C GLY A 30 16.69 2.41 7.78
N LYS A 31 15.38 2.27 7.51
CA LYS A 31 14.33 2.58 8.49
C LYS A 31 14.06 1.38 9.41
N ARG A 32 13.73 1.66 10.67
CA ARG A 32 13.19 0.63 11.56
C ARG A 32 11.69 0.51 11.33
N VAL A 33 11.23 -0.72 11.04
CA VAL A 33 9.86 -0.99 10.64
C VAL A 33 9.20 -2.02 11.56
N TRP A 34 7.94 -1.78 11.87
CA TRP A 34 7.07 -2.66 12.63
C TRP A 34 5.93 -3.13 11.73
N LEU A 35 6.02 -4.36 11.25
CA LEU A 35 5.00 -4.96 10.36
C LEU A 35 4.01 -5.78 11.17
N GLY A 36 2.71 -5.53 11.00
CA GLY A 36 1.67 -6.30 11.66
C GLY A 36 0.24 -5.92 11.25
N GLY A 37 -0.72 -6.14 12.14
CA GLY A 37 -2.15 -5.95 11.86
C GLY A 37 -2.85 -7.26 11.58
N ASN A 38 -3.53 -7.39 10.44
CA ASN A 38 -4.18 -8.64 10.01
C ASN A 38 -3.19 -9.71 9.52
N ILE A 39 -1.91 -9.41 9.57
CA ILE A 39 -0.78 -10.32 9.28
C ILE A 39 0.26 -10.23 10.41
N GLY A 40 1.08 -11.28 10.53
CA GLY A 40 2.21 -11.29 11.47
C GLY A 40 1.77 -11.28 12.93
N THR A 41 2.51 -10.56 13.75
CA THR A 41 2.27 -10.44 15.20
C THR A 41 1.51 -9.15 15.53
N PRO A 42 0.63 -9.17 16.55
CA PRO A 42 -0.01 -7.95 17.05
C PRO A 42 1.03 -6.90 17.45
N LEU A 43 0.83 -5.65 17.03
CA LEU A 43 1.76 -4.55 17.31
C LEU A 43 1.52 -3.89 18.68
N THR A 44 0.33 -4.06 19.26
CA THR A 44 -0.03 -3.44 20.54
C THR A 44 0.97 -3.73 21.67
N PRO A 45 1.47 -4.98 21.86
CA PRO A 45 2.47 -5.27 22.89
C PRO A 45 3.85 -4.64 22.62
N LYS A 46 4.08 -4.12 21.42
CA LYS A 46 5.35 -3.53 20.98
C LYS A 46 5.38 -2.01 21.04
N LEU A 47 4.28 -1.36 21.42
CA LEU A 47 4.15 0.10 21.39
C LEU A 47 5.24 0.81 22.21
N ASP A 48 5.64 0.25 23.35
CA ASP A 48 6.68 0.83 24.22
C ASP A 48 8.09 0.72 23.62
N GLU A 49 8.30 -0.18 22.65
CA GLU A 49 9.57 -0.34 21.95
C GLU A 49 9.69 0.61 20.72
N MET A 50 8.56 1.15 20.25
CA MET A 50 8.50 2.00 19.07
C MET A 50 9.00 3.42 19.37
N LYS A 51 9.69 4.01 18.41
CA LYS A 51 10.20 5.38 18.48
C LYS A 51 9.56 6.25 17.39
N ALA A 52 9.53 7.55 17.59
CA ALA A 52 8.95 8.49 16.62
C ALA A 52 9.60 8.44 15.22
N ALA A 53 10.86 8.00 15.13
CA ALA A 53 11.58 7.84 13.87
C ALA A 53 11.32 6.49 13.16
N ASP A 54 10.62 5.56 13.80
CA ASP A 54 10.25 4.26 13.23
C ASP A 54 9.04 4.40 12.29
N TYR A 55 8.66 3.33 11.63
CA TYR A 55 7.43 3.22 10.83
C TYR A 55 6.63 1.99 11.23
N ALA A 56 5.32 2.15 11.39
CA ALA A 56 4.40 1.03 11.58
C ALA A 56 3.66 0.74 10.28
N VAL A 57 3.90 -0.40 9.67
CA VAL A 57 3.21 -0.89 8.47
C VAL A 57 2.14 -1.87 8.91
N VAL A 58 0.87 -1.51 8.69
CA VAL A 58 -0.27 -2.21 9.28
C VAL A 58 -1.23 -2.68 8.18
N GLU A 59 -1.38 -4.00 8.05
CA GLU A 59 -2.45 -4.57 7.23
C GLU A 59 -3.79 -4.42 7.95
N LEU A 60 -4.79 -3.84 7.26
CA LEU A 60 -6.10 -3.54 7.82
C LEU A 60 -7.21 -4.29 7.07
N SER A 61 -7.93 -5.14 7.78
CA SER A 61 -9.16 -5.75 7.29
C SER A 61 -10.32 -4.75 7.28
N SER A 62 -11.40 -5.04 6.53
CA SER A 62 -12.61 -4.22 6.55
C SER A 62 -13.25 -4.14 7.94
N PHE A 63 -13.18 -5.23 8.73
CA PHE A 63 -13.71 -5.27 10.10
C PHE A 63 -12.96 -4.35 11.04
N GLN A 64 -11.63 -4.32 10.95
CA GLN A 64 -10.83 -3.39 11.76
C GLN A 64 -11.10 -1.94 11.38
N LEU A 65 -11.39 -1.68 10.10
CA LEU A 65 -11.68 -0.34 9.59
C LEU A 65 -13.07 0.18 10.04
N MET A 66 -14.07 -0.69 10.27
CA MET A 66 -15.41 -0.27 10.68
C MET A 66 -15.41 0.55 11.97
N ASP A 67 -14.54 0.22 12.92
CA ASP A 67 -14.45 0.90 14.20
C ASP A 67 -13.34 1.96 14.27
N MET A 68 -12.68 2.26 13.14
CA MET A 68 -11.62 3.24 13.10
C MET A 68 -12.16 4.67 13.03
N HIS A 69 -11.70 5.52 13.94
CA HIS A 69 -12.01 6.96 14.00
C HIS A 69 -10.78 7.85 13.75
N LYS A 70 -9.68 7.25 13.28
CA LYS A 70 -8.45 7.93 12.84
C LYS A 70 -7.86 7.17 11.68
N SER A 71 -7.47 7.86 10.63
CA SER A 71 -6.80 7.26 9.49
C SER A 71 -5.27 7.22 9.69
N PRO A 72 -4.56 6.26 9.05
CA PRO A 72 -3.11 6.27 8.95
C PRO A 72 -2.58 7.52 8.25
N HIS A 73 -1.33 7.89 8.51
CA HIS A 73 -0.63 8.98 7.84
C HIS A 73 -0.45 8.70 6.34
N ILE A 74 -0.14 7.46 6.00
CA ILE A 74 -0.12 6.98 4.63
C ILE A 74 -1.12 5.83 4.54
N ALA A 75 -2.09 5.94 3.64
CA ALA A 75 -3.05 4.90 3.33
C ALA A 75 -2.77 4.30 1.96
N ILE A 76 -2.84 2.97 1.84
CA ILE A 76 -2.74 2.25 0.57
C ILE A 76 -4.03 1.43 0.37
N VAL A 77 -4.68 1.63 -0.78
CA VAL A 77 -5.84 0.82 -1.18
C VAL A 77 -5.51 0.08 -2.48
N THR A 78 -5.30 -1.23 -2.39
CA THR A 78 -4.87 -2.04 -3.54
C THR A 78 -5.97 -2.20 -4.58
N ASN A 79 -7.15 -2.62 -4.15
CA ASN A 79 -8.35 -2.79 -4.97
C ASN A 79 -9.57 -2.96 -4.07
N VAL A 80 -10.76 -2.79 -4.65
CA VAL A 80 -12.03 -3.16 -4.02
C VAL A 80 -12.86 -3.96 -5.03
N ALA A 81 -13.06 -5.23 -4.74
CA ALA A 81 -13.87 -6.15 -5.51
C ALA A 81 -14.85 -6.87 -4.58
N PRO A 82 -15.95 -7.43 -5.08
CA PRO A 82 -16.86 -8.25 -4.28
C PRO A 82 -16.10 -9.36 -3.56
N ASN A 83 -16.00 -9.27 -2.25
CA ASN A 83 -15.36 -10.25 -1.39
C ASN A 83 -15.98 -10.17 0.01
N HIS A 84 -16.01 -11.29 0.75
CA HIS A 84 -16.57 -11.35 2.10
C HIS A 84 -18.03 -10.87 2.21
N LEU A 85 -18.86 -11.01 1.17
CA LEU A 85 -20.28 -10.66 1.18
C LEU A 85 -21.11 -11.62 2.05
N ASP A 86 -20.51 -12.67 2.55
CA ASP A 86 -21.04 -13.55 3.59
C ASP A 86 -21.01 -12.92 5.00
N LYS A 87 -20.20 -11.88 5.17
CA LYS A 87 -19.95 -11.21 6.46
C LYS A 87 -20.37 -9.75 6.49
N HIS A 88 -20.38 -9.06 5.35
CA HIS A 88 -20.95 -7.74 5.19
C HIS A 88 -22.36 -7.84 4.66
N THR A 89 -23.26 -6.98 5.14
CA THR A 89 -24.67 -6.99 4.72
C THR A 89 -24.81 -6.77 3.21
N ASN A 90 -23.91 -5.97 2.62
CA ASN A 90 -23.88 -5.70 1.18
C ASN A 90 -22.54 -5.03 0.80
N MET A 91 -22.37 -4.83 -0.52
CA MET A 91 -21.16 -4.21 -1.08
C MET A 91 -20.98 -2.74 -0.62
N ALA A 92 -22.07 -2.00 -0.39
CA ALA A 92 -21.99 -0.62 0.05
C ALA A 92 -21.38 -0.51 1.46
N GLU A 93 -21.76 -1.37 2.38
CA GLU A 93 -21.16 -1.46 3.73
C GLU A 93 -19.68 -1.81 3.67
N TYR A 94 -19.30 -2.74 2.80
CA TYR A 94 -17.91 -3.14 2.60
C TYR A 94 -17.04 -1.98 2.06
N ILE A 95 -17.57 -1.23 1.08
CA ILE A 95 -16.93 -0.04 0.54
C ILE A 95 -16.82 1.05 1.62
N GLU A 96 -17.91 1.28 2.37
CA GLU A 96 -17.97 2.26 3.43
C GLU A 96 -16.96 1.98 4.54
N ALA A 97 -16.82 0.73 4.97
CA ALA A 97 -15.81 0.32 5.93
C ALA A 97 -14.40 0.70 5.46
N LYS A 98 -14.09 0.48 4.17
CA LYS A 98 -12.76 0.79 3.63
C LYS A 98 -12.45 2.28 3.56
N ARG A 99 -13.47 3.15 3.44
CA ARG A 99 -13.27 4.60 3.46
C ARG A 99 -12.63 5.11 4.75
N ALA A 100 -12.79 4.40 5.87
CA ALA A 100 -12.17 4.78 7.14
C ALA A 100 -10.63 4.82 7.07
N VAL A 101 -10.00 4.13 6.11
CA VAL A 101 -8.54 4.17 5.95
C VAL A 101 -8.02 5.55 5.54
N PHE A 102 -8.84 6.40 4.89
CA PHE A 102 -8.44 7.74 4.46
C PHE A 102 -9.38 8.86 4.94
N ARG A 103 -10.60 8.55 5.34
CA ARG A 103 -11.64 9.54 5.71
C ARG A 103 -11.20 10.58 6.72
N TYR A 104 -10.38 10.19 7.69
CA TYR A 104 -9.92 11.03 8.78
C TYR A 104 -8.49 11.56 8.57
N GLN A 105 -7.93 11.41 7.35
CA GLN A 105 -6.65 11.99 6.99
C GLN A 105 -6.71 13.51 6.99
N GLN A 106 -5.56 14.14 7.20
CA GLN A 106 -5.39 15.58 7.28
C GLN A 106 -4.37 16.08 6.26
N GLN A 107 -4.16 17.37 6.22
CA GLN A 107 -3.09 17.95 5.42
C GLN A 107 -1.73 17.39 5.85
N GLY A 108 -0.97 16.89 4.90
CA GLY A 108 0.31 16.21 5.14
C GLY A 108 0.22 14.68 5.13
N ASP A 109 -1.00 14.12 5.19
CA ASP A 109 -1.23 12.70 5.00
C ASP A 109 -1.33 12.36 3.49
N LEU A 110 -1.34 11.07 3.15
CA LEU A 110 -1.32 10.58 1.78
C LEU A 110 -2.24 9.38 1.57
N LEU A 111 -3.00 9.38 0.47
CA LEU A 111 -3.71 8.21 -0.05
C LEU A 111 -3.06 7.75 -1.36
N ALA A 112 -2.50 6.52 -1.37
CA ALA A 112 -2.13 5.79 -2.57
C ALA A 112 -3.24 4.81 -2.95
N ALA A 113 -3.81 4.89 -4.16
CA ALA A 113 -4.92 4.03 -4.55
C ALA A 113 -4.87 3.63 -6.02
N ASN A 114 -5.40 2.43 -6.30
CA ASN A 114 -5.42 1.87 -7.63
C ASN A 114 -6.39 2.64 -8.55
N PHE A 115 -5.85 3.26 -9.58
CA PHE A 115 -6.62 4.04 -10.56
C PHE A 115 -7.39 3.16 -11.54
N ASP A 116 -6.94 1.92 -11.76
CA ASP A 116 -7.58 0.97 -12.68
C ASP A 116 -8.87 0.37 -12.10
N ASN A 117 -9.06 0.44 -10.80
CA ASN A 117 -10.26 -0.01 -10.12
C ASN A 117 -11.23 1.17 -9.91
N GLU A 118 -12.44 1.06 -10.41
CA GLU A 118 -13.44 2.14 -10.39
C GLU A 118 -13.73 2.67 -8.97
N ILE A 119 -13.85 1.76 -8.00
CA ILE A 119 -14.19 2.11 -6.62
C ILE A 119 -13.02 2.88 -5.97
N THR A 120 -11.80 2.36 -6.11
CA THR A 120 -10.63 3.00 -5.50
C THR A 120 -10.24 4.30 -6.21
N ARG A 121 -10.54 4.42 -7.52
CA ARG A 121 -10.44 5.70 -8.23
C ARG A 121 -11.43 6.73 -7.66
N GLY A 122 -12.63 6.31 -7.27
CA GLY A 122 -13.57 7.17 -6.55
C GLY A 122 -13.01 7.64 -5.20
N PHE A 123 -12.29 6.79 -4.47
CA PHE A 123 -11.65 7.15 -3.20
C PHE A 123 -10.61 8.26 -3.36
N LEU A 124 -9.86 8.27 -4.47
CA LEU A 124 -8.93 9.37 -4.76
C LEU A 124 -9.66 10.72 -4.81
N ALA A 125 -10.84 10.79 -5.45
CA ALA A 125 -11.61 12.02 -5.54
C ALA A 125 -12.23 12.46 -4.20
N GLU A 126 -12.44 11.52 -3.26
CA GLU A 126 -13.03 11.77 -1.94
C GLU A 126 -11.98 12.10 -0.86
N ALA A 127 -10.70 11.73 -1.08
CA ALA A 127 -9.68 11.84 -0.05
C ALA A 127 -9.33 13.29 0.31
N PRO A 128 -9.29 13.63 1.61
CA PRO A 128 -8.96 14.99 2.06
C PRO A 128 -7.46 15.28 2.02
N ALA A 129 -6.63 14.24 1.92
CA ALA A 129 -5.16 14.29 1.91
C ALA A 129 -4.58 14.33 0.50
N ALA A 130 -3.25 14.35 0.39
CA ALA A 130 -2.56 14.20 -0.88
C ALA A 130 -2.91 12.86 -1.55
N GLN A 131 -3.13 12.89 -2.86
CA GLN A 131 -3.58 11.75 -3.63
C GLN A 131 -2.46 11.29 -4.55
N ARG A 132 -2.16 9.97 -4.52
CA ARG A 132 -1.23 9.32 -5.43
C ARG A 132 -1.94 8.14 -6.11
N PRO A 133 -2.26 8.24 -7.39
CA PRO A 133 -2.82 7.13 -8.14
C PRO A 133 -1.70 6.22 -8.66
N PHE A 134 -1.91 4.90 -8.59
CA PHE A 134 -1.10 3.97 -9.36
C PHE A 134 -1.95 3.22 -10.39
N SER A 135 -1.39 2.99 -11.58
CA SER A 135 -2.12 2.37 -12.69
C SER A 135 -1.22 1.46 -13.52
N ARG A 136 -1.61 0.21 -13.67
CA ARG A 136 -0.95 -0.73 -14.57
C ARG A 136 -1.50 -0.67 -16.00
N GLN A 137 -2.74 -0.23 -16.17
CA GLN A 137 -3.46 -0.27 -17.45
C GLN A 137 -3.62 1.10 -18.09
N ASN A 138 -3.67 2.16 -17.30
CA ASN A 138 -4.00 3.48 -17.77
C ASN A 138 -2.95 4.51 -17.38
N ALA A 139 -2.81 5.50 -18.23
CA ALA A 139 -1.98 6.64 -17.95
C ALA A 139 -2.71 7.60 -17.01
N CYS A 140 -2.37 7.58 -15.72
CA CYS A 140 -2.70 8.71 -14.86
C CYS A 140 -1.66 9.83 -15.04
N PRO A 141 -2.05 11.10 -14.91
CA PRO A 141 -1.14 12.24 -15.16
C PRO A 141 -0.01 12.33 -14.13
N ASN A 142 -0.29 11.96 -12.89
CA ASN A 142 0.67 11.90 -11.79
C ASN A 142 0.54 10.55 -11.08
N GLY A 143 1.59 10.12 -10.39
CA GLY A 143 1.63 8.86 -9.65
C GLY A 143 2.47 7.79 -10.33
N VAL A 144 2.29 6.53 -9.95
CA VAL A 144 3.10 5.41 -10.46
C VAL A 144 2.37 4.64 -11.55
N VAL A 145 2.97 4.53 -12.73
CA VAL A 145 2.40 3.84 -13.89
C VAL A 145 3.30 2.73 -14.39
N LEU A 146 2.71 1.74 -15.07
CA LEU A 146 3.46 0.76 -15.87
C LEU A 146 3.48 1.22 -17.34
N GLU A 147 4.67 1.52 -17.84
CA GLU A 147 4.89 2.02 -19.20
C GLU A 147 6.10 1.31 -19.81
N ASP A 148 5.93 0.71 -20.97
CA ASP A 148 6.97 -0.03 -21.71
C ASP A 148 7.76 -1.03 -20.85
N GLY A 149 7.07 -1.71 -19.94
CA GLY A 149 7.66 -2.67 -19.02
C GLY A 149 8.39 -2.07 -17.81
N TRP A 150 8.32 -0.73 -17.64
CA TRP A 150 8.89 -0.02 -16.50
C TRP A 150 7.80 0.49 -15.56
N ILE A 151 8.01 0.30 -14.29
CA ILE A 151 7.33 1.06 -13.24
C ILE A 151 7.96 2.45 -13.22
N THR A 152 7.16 3.46 -13.55
CA THR A 152 7.60 4.83 -13.80
C THR A 152 6.83 5.78 -12.90
N LEU A 153 7.52 6.68 -12.22
CA LEU A 153 6.90 7.80 -11.50
C LEU A 153 6.64 8.94 -12.49
N ARG A 154 5.41 9.41 -12.52
CA ARG A 154 4.99 10.61 -13.25
C ARG A 154 4.65 11.72 -12.27
N GLU A 155 5.31 12.85 -12.44
CA GLU A 155 5.07 14.02 -11.61
C GLU A 155 5.33 15.29 -12.41
N ASN A 156 4.38 16.23 -12.39
CA ASN A 156 4.51 17.53 -13.05
C ASN A 156 4.89 17.45 -14.54
N GLY A 157 4.36 16.46 -15.26
CA GLY A 157 4.65 16.23 -16.69
C GLY A 157 6.00 15.57 -16.96
N GLN A 158 6.75 15.20 -15.94
CA GLN A 158 7.99 14.44 -16.04
C GLN A 158 7.74 12.97 -15.76
N SER A 159 8.48 12.09 -16.46
CA SER A 159 8.44 10.63 -16.26
C SER A 159 9.81 10.14 -15.83
N GLN A 160 9.86 9.45 -14.69
CA GLN A 160 11.09 8.87 -14.14
C GLN A 160 10.94 7.36 -14.04
N PRO A 161 11.61 6.56 -14.89
CA PRO A 161 11.64 5.10 -14.73
C PRO A 161 12.33 4.70 -13.44
N ILE A 162 11.67 3.87 -12.62
CA ILE A 162 12.14 3.43 -11.31
C ILE A 162 12.65 1.99 -11.35
N LEU A 163 11.79 1.07 -11.82
CA LEU A 163 12.03 -0.37 -11.76
C LEU A 163 11.52 -1.05 -13.04
N GLN A 164 12.34 -1.89 -13.64
CA GLN A 164 11.87 -2.81 -14.68
C GLN A 164 10.97 -3.88 -14.06
N ALA A 165 9.73 -3.99 -14.52
CA ALA A 165 8.76 -4.95 -13.94
C ALA A 165 9.24 -6.40 -14.02
N ALA A 166 10.01 -6.74 -15.06
CA ALA A 166 10.61 -8.06 -15.23
C ALA A 166 11.67 -8.43 -14.14
N ARG A 167 12.15 -7.44 -13.36
CA ARG A 167 13.07 -7.69 -12.24
C ARG A 167 12.35 -8.10 -10.95
N ILE A 168 11.02 -8.00 -10.91
CA ILE A 168 10.23 -8.46 -9.77
C ILE A 168 10.25 -9.98 -9.74
N LYS A 169 10.88 -10.54 -8.69
CA LYS A 169 11.09 -11.97 -8.54
C LYS A 169 9.81 -12.78 -8.37
N ILE A 170 8.80 -12.22 -7.67
CA ILE A 170 7.52 -12.87 -7.49
C ILE A 170 6.65 -12.74 -8.75
N PRO A 171 6.16 -13.85 -9.33
CA PRO A 171 5.49 -13.83 -10.61
C PRO A 171 4.07 -13.25 -10.53
N GLY A 172 3.56 -12.78 -11.66
CA GLY A 172 2.17 -12.37 -11.85
C GLY A 172 1.98 -10.86 -11.92
N SER A 173 1.07 -10.44 -12.80
CA SER A 173 0.76 -9.02 -13.03
C SER A 173 0.18 -8.32 -11.79
N HIS A 174 -0.56 -9.06 -10.94
CA HIS A 174 -1.04 -8.56 -9.66
C HIS A 174 0.10 -8.21 -8.69
N ASN A 175 1.25 -8.88 -8.78
CA ASN A 175 2.41 -8.54 -7.97
C ASN A 175 3.11 -7.27 -8.47
N VAL A 176 3.07 -7.00 -9.77
CA VAL A 176 3.50 -5.71 -10.31
C VAL A 176 2.64 -4.58 -9.71
N GLU A 177 1.32 -4.75 -9.66
CA GLU A 177 0.42 -3.78 -9.01
C GLU A 177 0.72 -3.61 -7.52
N ASN A 178 0.99 -4.70 -6.78
CA ASN A 178 1.37 -4.64 -5.37
C ASN A 178 2.67 -3.83 -5.15
N TYR A 179 3.67 -4.00 -6.05
CA TYR A 179 4.88 -3.20 -6.03
C TYR A 179 4.62 -1.74 -6.36
N MET A 180 3.79 -1.47 -7.37
CA MET A 180 3.41 -0.10 -7.75
C MET A 180 2.74 0.63 -6.58
N ALA A 181 1.79 -0.03 -5.89
CA ALA A 181 1.13 0.50 -4.71
C ALA A 181 2.11 0.84 -3.58
N ALA A 182 3.04 -0.08 -3.29
CA ALA A 182 4.06 0.13 -2.26
C ALA A 182 5.03 1.26 -2.64
N ILE A 183 5.52 1.27 -3.88
CA ILE A 183 6.44 2.30 -4.39
C ILE A 183 5.78 3.68 -4.33
N ASP A 184 4.54 3.81 -4.84
CA ASP A 184 3.82 5.08 -4.88
C ASP A 184 3.65 5.69 -3.48
N ALA A 185 3.37 4.84 -2.49
CA ALA A 185 3.17 5.28 -1.12
C ALA A 185 4.46 5.72 -0.39
N VAL A 186 5.61 5.10 -0.68
CA VAL A 186 6.83 5.31 0.11
C VAL A 186 8.05 5.74 -0.72
N TYR A 187 7.90 6.12 -1.98
CA TYR A 187 9.00 6.51 -2.85
C TYR A 187 9.88 7.61 -2.25
N GLU A 188 9.28 8.63 -1.68
CA GLU A 188 9.96 9.75 -1.02
C GLU A 188 10.77 9.33 0.23
N LEU A 189 10.39 8.22 0.86
CA LEU A 189 11.03 7.68 2.06
C LEU A 189 12.13 6.67 1.74
N THR A 190 12.15 6.21 0.49
CA THR A 190 13.04 5.14 0.03
C THR A 190 13.94 5.67 -1.09
N GLY A 191 14.61 4.84 -1.79
CA GLY A 191 15.42 5.23 -2.94
C GLY A 191 15.30 4.19 -4.02
N ARG A 192 15.66 4.54 -5.23
CA ARG A 192 15.61 3.64 -6.39
C ARG A 192 16.40 2.35 -6.16
N GLU A 193 17.56 2.46 -5.50
CA GLU A 193 18.42 1.28 -5.23
C GLU A 193 17.72 0.29 -4.29
N ALA A 194 17.11 0.78 -3.21
CA ALA A 194 16.35 -0.06 -2.29
C ALA A 194 15.17 -0.77 -2.99
N ILE A 195 14.46 -0.06 -3.87
CA ILE A 195 13.35 -0.61 -4.65
C ILE A 195 13.84 -1.75 -5.55
N GLN A 196 14.95 -1.54 -6.28
CA GLN A 196 15.52 -2.56 -7.17
C GLN A 196 15.98 -3.78 -6.40
N GLN A 197 16.67 -3.58 -5.28
CA GLN A 197 17.16 -4.69 -4.45
C GLN A 197 16.02 -5.53 -3.87
N VAL A 198 14.96 -4.89 -3.36
CA VAL A 198 13.78 -5.61 -2.84
C VAL A 198 13.08 -6.38 -3.97
N ALA A 199 12.94 -5.78 -5.16
CA ALA A 199 12.33 -6.45 -6.30
C ALA A 199 13.04 -7.76 -6.68
N GLU A 200 14.36 -7.76 -6.65
CA GLU A 200 15.19 -8.89 -7.04
C GLU A 200 15.33 -9.97 -5.96
N THR A 201 15.18 -9.60 -4.70
CA THR A 201 15.45 -10.51 -3.57
C THR A 201 14.21 -11.04 -2.90
N PHE A 202 13.10 -10.30 -2.91
CA PHE A 202 11.87 -10.71 -2.25
C PHE A 202 11.22 -11.90 -2.94
N GLY A 203 11.20 -13.05 -2.26
CA GLY A 203 10.68 -14.32 -2.77
C GLY A 203 9.19 -14.58 -2.50
N GLY A 204 8.47 -13.63 -1.91
CA GLY A 204 7.05 -13.78 -1.54
C GLY A 204 6.80 -13.79 -0.03
N VAL A 205 5.53 -13.78 0.35
CA VAL A 205 5.09 -13.90 1.74
C VAL A 205 5.03 -15.38 2.10
N GLN A 206 5.68 -15.79 3.19
CA GLN A 206 5.63 -17.16 3.70
C GLN A 206 4.17 -17.63 3.83
N HIS A 207 3.89 -18.85 3.40
CA HIS A 207 2.57 -19.48 3.34
C HIS A 207 1.56 -18.92 2.31
N ARG A 208 2.02 -18.05 1.38
CA ARG A 208 1.26 -17.60 0.20
C ARG A 208 2.15 -17.67 -1.04
N LEU A 209 2.22 -18.81 -1.73
CA LEU A 209 3.10 -19.07 -2.89
C LEU A 209 4.58 -19.23 -2.50
N GLU A 210 4.94 -20.28 -1.80
CA GLU A 210 6.26 -20.85 -1.92
C GLU A 210 6.31 -21.59 -3.26
N LEU A 211 7.18 -21.17 -4.18
CA LEU A 211 7.61 -22.02 -5.29
C LEU A 211 8.34 -23.23 -4.68
N VAL A 212 7.65 -24.37 -4.66
CA VAL A 212 8.26 -25.67 -4.35
C VAL A 212 9.06 -26.13 -5.56
#